data_b1d90cc465149a66823342b7a0858d7e
#
_entry.id   b1d90cc465149a66823342b7a0858d7e
#
_cell.length_a   1.000
_cell.length_b   1.000
_cell.length_c   1.000
_cell.angle_alpha   90.00
_cell.angle_beta   90.00
_cell.angle_gamma   90.00
#
_symmetry.space_group_name_H-M   'P 1'
#
loop_
_entity.id
_entity.type
_entity.pdbx_description
1 polymer ?
#
loop_
_entity_poly.entity_id
_entity_poly.type
_entity_poly.pdbx_seq_one_letter_code
_entity_poly.pdbx_strand_id
1 'polypeptide(L)'
;NQMLMEDRAVKEVRNLEGLAVDGRIAVESRKWVEAEKIYQMIEEEEPESVRARDGFRSILAGKETARRQKFGFLLGSVRAAIEQSDWAEAEEKGREVLEMDAENEEVLVLIKKIEEGRVYDEIALKLGSAEEALRDEEWLNLAKRTEELATLAPGHSQLVRLREASKQGMRILEENRSRAWTLYEQALALDAGEFSEEALEFLREAIRLDDRKDYQVLYEKMSSYTRRIKVPGDYSRISEALESARPSDKILIGPGTYKEALTLRLKVELEGAGIGKTIIECDAKVASVLLVTKEANGSRVAGMTLQQSGVDLTDERYPVVAIDGGEFILEDCLVEHGSGHGIAVIHAGFGRLRNVRVTKCGWDGLAVYGDKSRASVNGSRFEANFHHGVDAWSGGSVELRKSRATLNARAGVVIMSPGVKSVVTQCTADRNREVGIMVSNGSQAVLRSNRAEANLLGGFFVVGEGTVAALEHNVAERNLKAGIVVDQRSKAIPFSSNTSRNNVGEQLNLHAVLPQEVIVPPPLLNIPRNEPVGAAGGPE
;
A
#
# COMPACT_ATOMS: atom_id res chain seq x y z
N ASN A 1 49.64 -5.98 -82.03
CA ASN A 1 49.55 -4.94 -80.97
C ASN A 1 48.13 -4.33 -80.88
N GLN A 2 47.40 -4.16 -81.96
CA GLN A 2 46.07 -3.59 -81.94
C GLN A 2 45.02 -4.50 -81.30
N MET A 3 45.05 -5.79 -81.56
CA MET A 3 44.16 -6.79 -80.98
C MET A 3 44.37 -6.97 -79.45
N LEU A 4 45.61 -6.79 -78.93
CA LEU A 4 45.93 -6.84 -77.50
C LEU A 4 45.48 -5.57 -76.75
N MET A 5 45.44 -4.44 -77.42
CA MET A 5 44.90 -3.17 -76.90
C MET A 5 43.37 -3.17 -76.84
N GLU A 6 42.70 -3.74 -77.81
CA GLU A 6 41.24 -3.91 -77.80
C GLU A 6 40.77 -4.91 -76.77
N ASP A 7 41.49 -6.01 -76.56
CA ASP A 7 41.16 -7.01 -75.48
C ASP A 7 41.38 -6.47 -74.06
N ARG A 8 42.36 -5.54 -73.87
CA ARG A 8 42.62 -4.86 -72.60
C ARG A 8 41.56 -3.81 -72.31
N ALA A 9 41.16 -3.03 -73.33
CA ALA A 9 40.11 -2.05 -73.22
C ALA A 9 38.73 -2.69 -72.89
N VAL A 10 38.46 -3.86 -73.51
CA VAL A 10 37.22 -4.63 -73.24
C VAL A 10 37.21 -5.22 -71.82
N LYS A 11 38.36 -5.67 -71.32
CA LYS A 11 38.50 -6.13 -69.93
C LYS A 11 38.35 -4.99 -68.90
N GLU A 12 38.94 -3.82 -69.15
CA GLU A 12 38.81 -2.64 -68.32
C GLU A 12 37.34 -2.14 -68.27
N VAL A 13 36.67 -2.09 -69.41
CA VAL A 13 35.24 -1.71 -69.48
C VAL A 13 34.35 -2.72 -68.74
N ARG A 14 34.62 -4.04 -68.84
CA ARG A 14 33.91 -5.07 -68.06
C ARG A 14 34.16 -4.98 -66.57
N ASN A 15 35.36 -4.60 -66.14
CA ASN A 15 35.69 -4.38 -64.71
C ASN A 15 34.94 -3.17 -64.17
N LEU A 16 34.91 -2.06 -64.90
CA LEU A 16 34.17 -0.85 -64.51
C LEU A 16 32.63 -1.04 -64.51
N GLU A 17 32.09 -1.90 -65.40
CA GLU A 17 30.69 -2.29 -65.36
C GLU A 17 30.35 -3.12 -64.11
N GLY A 18 31.23 -4.03 -63.70
CA GLY A 18 31.11 -4.81 -62.46
C GLY A 18 31.12 -3.91 -61.23
N LEU A 19 32.08 -3.02 -61.12
CA LEU A 19 32.17 -2.04 -60.04
C LEU A 19 30.93 -1.13 -59.99
N ALA A 20 30.40 -0.70 -61.14
CA ALA A 20 29.19 0.12 -61.17
C ALA A 20 27.93 -0.64 -60.71
N VAL A 21 27.87 -1.95 -60.92
CA VAL A 21 26.82 -2.83 -60.38
C VAL A 21 26.96 -2.95 -58.88
N ASP A 22 28.18 -3.24 -58.38
CA ASP A 22 28.46 -3.35 -56.94
C ASP A 22 28.19 -2.01 -56.21
N GLY A 23 28.56 -0.90 -56.83
CA GLY A 23 28.25 0.44 -56.32
C GLY A 23 26.75 0.68 -56.20
N ARG A 24 25.95 0.28 -57.19
CA ARG A 24 24.46 0.37 -57.11
C ARG A 24 23.90 -0.51 -56.00
N ILE A 25 24.38 -1.73 -55.87
CA ILE A 25 23.96 -2.65 -54.79
C ILE A 25 24.30 -2.06 -53.42
N ALA A 26 25.48 -1.45 -53.28
CA ALA A 26 25.88 -0.77 -52.06
C ALA A 26 24.98 0.44 -51.75
N VAL A 27 24.59 1.23 -52.75
CA VAL A 27 23.61 2.33 -52.59
C VAL A 27 22.24 1.81 -52.18
N GLU A 28 21.72 0.79 -52.83
CA GLU A 28 20.43 0.15 -52.51
C GLU A 28 20.42 -0.44 -51.08
N SER A 29 21.57 -1.02 -50.69
CA SER A 29 21.79 -1.59 -49.36
C SER A 29 22.11 -0.51 -48.29
N ARG A 30 22.10 0.77 -48.64
CA ARG A 30 22.43 1.90 -47.77
C ARG A 30 23.85 1.85 -47.17
N LYS A 31 24.77 1.15 -47.79
CA LYS A 31 26.19 1.07 -47.41
C LYS A 31 26.98 2.24 -48.03
N TRP A 32 26.68 3.43 -47.60
CA TRP A 32 27.16 4.66 -48.22
C TRP A 32 28.68 4.77 -48.36
N VAL A 33 29.42 4.38 -47.28
CA VAL A 33 30.89 4.43 -47.28
C VAL A 33 31.48 3.44 -48.29
N GLU A 34 30.88 2.27 -48.43
CA GLU A 34 31.27 1.24 -49.40
C GLU A 34 30.95 1.71 -50.84
N ALA A 35 29.77 2.27 -51.03
CA ALA A 35 29.37 2.83 -52.29
C ALA A 35 30.28 4.00 -52.74
N GLU A 36 30.63 4.92 -51.81
CA GLU A 36 31.57 6.03 -52.09
C GLU A 36 32.93 5.52 -52.53
N LYS A 37 33.48 4.52 -51.85
CA LYS A 37 34.77 3.90 -52.24
C LYS A 37 34.72 3.28 -53.61
N ILE A 38 33.64 2.57 -53.94
CA ILE A 38 33.48 1.92 -55.26
C ILE A 38 33.41 2.97 -56.35
N TYR A 39 32.64 4.04 -56.16
CA TYR A 39 32.54 5.10 -57.17
C TYR A 39 33.80 5.97 -57.26
N GLN A 40 34.57 6.11 -56.17
CA GLN A 40 35.91 6.70 -56.20
C GLN A 40 36.88 5.87 -57.06
N MET A 41 36.86 4.53 -56.89
CA MET A 41 37.69 3.64 -57.72
C MET A 41 37.33 3.74 -59.22
N ILE A 42 36.02 3.92 -59.56
CA ILE A 42 35.61 4.13 -60.94
C ILE A 42 36.09 5.50 -61.46
N GLU A 43 36.07 6.56 -60.63
CA GLU A 43 36.53 7.89 -61.00
C GLU A 43 38.04 7.97 -61.17
N GLU A 44 38.81 7.23 -60.36
CA GLU A 44 40.27 7.09 -60.46
C GLU A 44 40.68 6.38 -61.74
N GLU A 45 39.95 5.35 -62.17
CA GLU A 45 40.19 4.59 -63.39
C GLU A 45 39.71 5.30 -64.68
N GLU A 46 38.56 5.98 -64.57
CA GLU A 46 37.94 6.77 -65.70
C GLU A 46 37.61 8.21 -65.20
N PRO A 47 38.58 9.11 -65.29
CA PRO A 47 38.31 10.53 -64.93
C PRO A 47 37.14 11.13 -65.74
N GLU A 48 36.25 11.84 -65.06
CA GLU A 48 34.99 12.38 -65.58
C GLU A 48 33.92 11.31 -65.96
N SER A 49 34.03 10.12 -65.38
CA SER A 49 33.06 9.07 -65.62
C SER A 49 31.63 9.48 -65.31
N VAL A 50 30.74 9.36 -66.27
CA VAL A 50 29.30 9.61 -66.06
C VAL A 50 28.77 8.64 -65.02
N ARG A 51 29.27 7.39 -65.00
CA ARG A 51 28.85 6.34 -64.05
C ARG A 51 29.24 6.72 -62.60
N ALA A 52 30.46 7.20 -62.38
CA ALA A 52 30.89 7.68 -61.06
C ALA A 52 30.05 8.89 -60.63
N ARG A 53 29.84 9.86 -61.51
CA ARG A 53 29.05 11.07 -61.25
C ARG A 53 27.60 10.74 -60.89
N ASP A 54 26.97 9.84 -61.63
CA ASP A 54 25.59 9.36 -61.36
C ASP A 54 25.53 8.54 -60.09
N GLY A 55 26.59 7.74 -59.80
CA GLY A 55 26.74 7.03 -58.55
C GLY A 55 26.81 7.94 -57.32
N PHE A 56 27.67 8.93 -57.36
CA PHE A 56 27.73 9.94 -56.27
C PHE A 56 26.42 10.72 -56.12
N ARG A 57 25.76 11.04 -57.24
CA ARG A 57 24.43 11.67 -57.19
C ARG A 57 23.41 10.76 -56.52
N SER A 58 23.45 9.45 -56.84
CA SER A 58 22.57 8.45 -56.23
C SER A 58 22.85 8.26 -54.74
N ILE A 59 24.12 8.26 -54.33
CA ILE A 59 24.50 8.24 -52.91
C ILE A 59 23.95 9.47 -52.20
N LEU A 60 24.13 10.66 -52.77
CA LEU A 60 23.64 11.92 -52.20
C LEU A 60 22.12 11.91 -52.05
N ALA A 61 21.41 11.49 -53.10
CA ALA A 61 19.95 11.35 -53.06
C ALA A 61 19.47 10.29 -52.08
N GLY A 62 20.22 9.16 -51.97
CA GLY A 62 19.94 8.11 -51.02
C GLY A 62 20.16 8.55 -49.58
N LYS A 63 21.27 9.23 -49.28
CA LYS A 63 21.57 9.82 -47.97
C LYS A 63 20.51 10.84 -47.58
N GLU A 64 20.11 11.70 -48.51
CA GLU A 64 19.06 12.69 -48.28
C GLU A 64 17.70 12.02 -48.01
N THR A 65 17.36 10.98 -48.77
CA THR A 65 16.16 10.20 -48.53
C THR A 65 16.16 9.49 -47.19
N ALA A 66 17.30 8.87 -46.82
CA ALA A 66 17.47 8.22 -45.50
C ALA A 66 17.37 9.23 -44.38
N ARG A 67 17.97 10.43 -44.56
CA ARG A 67 17.88 11.53 -43.60
C ARG A 67 16.43 11.98 -43.42
N ARG A 68 15.68 12.17 -44.50
CA ARG A 68 14.24 12.53 -44.43
C ARG A 68 13.40 11.45 -43.79
N GLN A 69 13.67 10.17 -44.08
CA GLN A 69 12.98 9.06 -43.42
C GLN A 69 13.27 9.02 -41.92
N LYS A 70 14.55 9.16 -41.53
CA LYS A 70 14.93 9.22 -40.09
C LYS A 70 14.28 10.42 -39.39
N PHE A 71 14.29 11.57 -40.04
CA PHE A 71 13.64 12.78 -39.53
C PHE A 71 12.13 12.58 -39.34
N GLY A 72 11.43 12.04 -40.36
CA GLY A 72 9.99 11.77 -40.23
C GLY A 72 9.66 10.73 -39.18
N PHE A 73 10.49 9.70 -39.01
CA PHE A 73 10.34 8.71 -37.94
C PHE A 73 10.50 9.33 -36.56
N LEU A 74 11.58 10.11 -36.33
CA LEU A 74 11.83 10.77 -35.06
C LEU A 74 10.71 11.75 -34.71
N LEU A 75 10.26 12.55 -35.68
CA LEU A 75 9.15 13.48 -35.51
C LEU A 75 7.84 12.76 -35.15
N GLY A 76 7.59 11.63 -35.79
CA GLY A 76 6.47 10.76 -35.44
C GLY A 76 6.57 10.21 -34.01
N SER A 77 7.77 9.81 -33.59
CA SER A 77 8.04 9.35 -32.23
C SER A 77 7.84 10.46 -31.19
N VAL A 78 8.28 11.68 -31.46
CA VAL A 78 8.02 12.84 -30.58
C VAL A 78 6.52 13.05 -30.39
N ARG A 79 5.74 13.02 -31.47
CA ARG A 79 4.29 13.18 -31.39
C ARG A 79 3.63 12.07 -30.59
N ALA A 80 4.03 10.81 -30.85
CA ALA A 80 3.51 9.65 -30.13
C ALA A 80 3.84 9.68 -28.64
N ALA A 81 5.07 10.08 -28.27
CA ALA A 81 5.48 10.24 -26.89
C ALA A 81 4.68 11.36 -26.19
N ILE A 82 4.42 12.48 -26.88
CA ILE A 82 3.56 13.57 -26.38
C ILE A 82 2.12 13.06 -26.13
N GLU A 83 1.57 12.25 -27.03
CA GLU A 83 0.22 11.68 -26.86
C GLU A 83 0.13 10.73 -25.66
N GLN A 84 1.22 10.05 -25.36
CA GLN A 84 1.34 9.16 -24.19
C GLN A 84 1.78 9.89 -22.90
N SER A 85 2.01 11.20 -22.96
CA SER A 85 2.56 12.00 -21.87
C SER A 85 3.93 11.48 -21.38
N ASP A 86 4.68 10.81 -22.25
CA ASP A 86 6.08 10.46 -21.98
C ASP A 86 6.99 11.62 -22.40
N TRP A 87 7.04 12.60 -21.50
CA TRP A 87 7.79 13.85 -21.72
C TRP A 87 9.29 13.62 -21.83
N ALA A 88 9.83 12.59 -21.19
CA ALA A 88 11.26 12.27 -21.21
C ALA A 88 11.67 11.74 -22.60
N GLU A 89 10.93 10.77 -23.13
CA GLU A 89 11.16 10.24 -24.47
C GLU A 89 10.88 11.32 -25.52
N ALA A 90 9.81 12.10 -25.37
CA ALA A 90 9.49 13.20 -26.28
C ALA A 90 10.62 14.24 -26.35
N GLU A 91 11.22 14.63 -25.23
CA GLU A 91 12.34 15.58 -25.15
C GLU A 91 13.61 14.99 -25.78
N GLU A 92 13.94 13.72 -25.50
CA GLU A 92 15.11 13.05 -26.06
C GLU A 92 15.01 12.98 -27.59
N LYS A 93 13.87 12.53 -28.13
CA LYS A 93 13.65 12.44 -29.57
C LYS A 93 13.57 13.83 -30.22
N GLY A 94 12.99 14.80 -29.53
CA GLY A 94 12.96 16.18 -29.99
C GLY A 94 14.36 16.79 -30.16
N ARG A 95 15.28 16.53 -29.23
CA ARG A 95 16.70 16.94 -29.35
C ARG A 95 17.37 16.27 -30.55
N GLU A 96 17.15 14.96 -30.74
CA GLU A 96 17.70 14.27 -31.92
C GLU A 96 17.23 14.89 -33.24
N VAL A 97 15.99 15.36 -33.30
CA VAL A 97 15.47 16.08 -34.49
C VAL A 97 16.13 17.43 -34.66
N LEU A 98 16.34 18.21 -33.57
CA LEU A 98 17.02 19.51 -33.63
C LEU A 98 18.51 19.38 -33.98
N GLU A 99 19.17 18.28 -33.67
CA GLU A 99 20.53 17.98 -34.14
C GLU A 99 20.57 17.82 -35.67
N MET A 100 19.47 17.37 -36.27
CA MET A 100 19.37 17.23 -37.73
C MET A 100 18.94 18.53 -38.41
N ASP A 101 18.09 19.34 -37.76
CA ASP A 101 17.56 20.61 -38.25
C ASP A 101 17.25 21.54 -37.06
N ALA A 102 18.22 22.36 -36.70
CA ALA A 102 18.17 23.19 -35.49
C ALA A 102 17.12 24.33 -35.55
N GLU A 103 16.68 24.70 -36.74
CA GLU A 103 15.69 25.77 -36.95
C GLU A 103 14.30 25.24 -37.27
N ASN A 104 14.06 23.93 -37.05
CA ASN A 104 12.79 23.35 -37.39
C ASN A 104 11.66 23.90 -36.52
N GLU A 105 10.83 24.74 -37.10
CA GLU A 105 9.74 25.44 -36.40
C GLU A 105 8.74 24.46 -35.75
N GLU A 106 8.44 23.33 -36.42
CA GLU A 106 7.51 22.34 -35.88
C GLU A 106 8.04 21.68 -34.61
N VAL A 107 9.32 21.31 -34.59
CA VAL A 107 9.94 20.69 -33.41
C VAL A 107 10.07 21.68 -32.27
N LEU A 108 10.39 22.93 -32.56
CA LEU A 108 10.42 23.98 -31.54
C LEU A 108 9.05 24.18 -30.89
N VAL A 109 7.97 24.11 -31.67
CA VAL A 109 6.59 24.14 -31.14
C VAL A 109 6.29 22.89 -30.29
N LEU A 110 6.74 21.71 -30.73
CA LEU A 110 6.55 20.47 -29.96
C LEU A 110 7.35 20.48 -28.65
N ILE A 111 8.58 21.01 -28.65
CA ILE A 111 9.37 21.16 -27.39
C ILE A 111 8.66 22.08 -26.41
N LYS A 112 8.13 23.20 -26.89
CA LYS A 112 7.33 24.08 -26.04
C LYS A 112 6.12 23.36 -25.45
N LYS A 113 5.45 22.53 -26.27
CA LYS A 113 4.33 21.70 -25.82
C LYS A 113 4.75 20.65 -24.79
N ILE A 114 5.97 20.08 -24.92
CA ILE A 114 6.54 19.15 -23.94
C ILE A 114 6.77 19.87 -22.60
N GLU A 115 7.37 21.06 -22.65
CA GLU A 115 7.58 21.87 -21.44
C GLU A 115 6.25 22.23 -20.76
N GLU A 116 5.28 22.71 -21.53
CA GLU A 116 3.93 23.00 -21.04
C GLU A 116 3.24 21.77 -20.46
N GLY A 117 3.37 20.60 -21.11
CA GLY A 117 2.82 19.33 -20.63
C GLY A 117 3.45 18.85 -19.33
N ARG A 118 4.78 18.95 -19.21
CA ARG A 118 5.49 18.62 -17.96
C ARG A 118 5.06 19.49 -16.79
N VAL A 119 4.94 20.81 -17.04
CA VAL A 119 4.45 21.75 -16.03
C VAL A 119 3.00 21.42 -15.65
N TYR A 120 2.18 21.08 -16.64
CA TYR A 120 0.79 20.67 -16.38
C TYR A 120 0.71 19.42 -15.51
N ASP A 121 1.50 18.38 -15.83
CA ASP A 121 1.53 17.14 -15.04
C ASP A 121 2.10 17.38 -13.64
N GLU A 122 3.11 18.24 -13.49
CA GLU A 122 3.64 18.64 -12.19
C GLU A 122 2.58 19.37 -11.35
N ILE A 123 1.83 20.28 -11.97
CA ILE A 123 0.70 20.96 -11.33
C ILE A 123 -0.37 19.94 -10.91
N ALA A 124 -0.73 18.99 -11.78
CA ALA A 124 -1.71 17.96 -11.50
C ALA A 124 -1.28 17.07 -10.32
N LEU A 125 0.00 16.68 -10.29
CA LEU A 125 0.57 15.88 -9.19
C LEU A 125 0.54 16.65 -7.86
N LYS A 126 0.98 17.91 -7.86
CA LYS A 126 0.97 18.75 -6.66
C LYS A 126 -0.45 19.06 -6.20
N LEU A 127 -1.36 19.27 -7.14
CA LEU A 127 -2.78 19.45 -6.85
C LEU A 127 -3.37 18.19 -6.20
N GLY A 128 -3.14 17.01 -6.80
CA GLY A 128 -3.57 15.73 -6.24
C GLY A 128 -3.05 15.52 -4.83
N SER A 129 -1.78 15.86 -4.59
CA SER A 129 -1.17 15.76 -3.26
C SER A 129 -1.73 16.77 -2.25
N ALA A 130 -2.11 17.98 -2.70
CA ALA A 130 -2.78 18.96 -1.83
C ALA A 130 -4.21 18.55 -1.50
N GLU A 131 -4.96 18.00 -2.48
CA GLU A 131 -6.28 17.44 -2.27
C GLU A 131 -6.26 16.21 -1.34
N GLU A 132 -5.22 15.39 -1.41
CA GLU A 132 -5.00 14.29 -0.47
C GLU A 132 -4.77 14.82 0.95
N ALA A 133 -3.88 15.79 1.12
CA ALA A 133 -3.64 16.43 2.42
C ALA A 133 -4.91 17.11 2.98
N LEU A 134 -5.75 17.70 2.11
CA LEU A 134 -7.04 18.26 2.51
C LEU A 134 -8.01 17.18 2.97
N ARG A 135 -8.08 16.05 2.26
CA ARG A 135 -8.97 14.94 2.61
C ARG A 135 -8.56 14.26 3.91
N ASP A 136 -7.25 14.15 4.13
CA ASP A 136 -6.70 13.49 5.31
C ASP A 136 -6.52 14.47 6.50
N GLU A 137 -7.00 15.72 6.34
CA GLU A 137 -6.93 16.79 7.35
C GLU A 137 -5.50 17.09 7.83
N GLU A 138 -4.52 16.87 6.95
CA GLU A 138 -3.10 17.14 7.21
C GLU A 138 -2.77 18.64 6.98
N TRP A 139 -3.28 19.52 7.83
CA TRP A 139 -3.29 20.96 7.63
C TRP A 139 -1.91 21.60 7.38
N LEU A 140 -0.86 21.14 8.07
CA LEU A 140 0.50 21.62 7.86
C LEU A 140 1.02 21.20 6.49
N ASN A 141 0.75 19.97 6.07
CA ASN A 141 1.13 19.47 4.74
C ASN A 141 0.31 20.18 3.66
N LEU A 142 -0.99 20.41 3.89
CA LEU A 142 -1.82 21.18 2.98
C LEU A 142 -1.30 22.60 2.80
N ALA A 143 -0.91 23.30 3.87
CA ALA A 143 -0.35 24.65 3.81
C ALA A 143 0.92 24.68 2.96
N LYS A 144 1.86 23.77 3.22
CA LYS A 144 3.10 23.64 2.46
C LYS A 144 2.85 23.36 0.99
N ARG A 145 2.03 22.35 0.68
CA ARG A 145 1.72 21.95 -0.70
C ARG A 145 0.97 23.02 -1.48
N THR A 146 0.09 23.76 -0.79
CA THR A 146 -0.62 24.89 -1.37
C THR A 146 0.33 26.05 -1.71
N GLU A 147 1.35 26.29 -0.91
CA GLU A 147 2.37 27.31 -1.18
C GLU A 147 3.27 26.91 -2.35
N GLU A 148 3.68 25.62 -2.39
CA GLU A 148 4.41 25.05 -3.54
C GLU A 148 3.59 25.17 -4.84
N LEU A 149 2.30 24.85 -4.80
CA LEU A 149 1.40 25.01 -5.93
C LEU A 149 1.24 26.49 -6.33
N ALA A 150 1.21 27.39 -5.36
CA ALA A 150 1.10 28.84 -5.60
C ALA A 150 2.34 29.43 -6.29
N THR A 151 3.52 28.87 -6.06
CA THR A 151 4.74 29.28 -6.78
C THR A 151 4.77 28.77 -8.21
N LEU A 152 4.25 27.56 -8.43
CA LEU A 152 4.25 26.91 -9.76
C LEU A 152 3.10 27.40 -10.64
N ALA A 153 1.91 27.57 -10.08
CA ALA A 153 0.70 27.95 -10.80
C ALA A 153 -0.16 28.96 -10.03
N PRO A 154 0.29 30.23 -9.90
CA PRO A 154 -0.38 31.23 -9.04
C PRO A 154 -1.80 31.57 -9.48
N GLY A 155 -2.15 31.33 -10.75
CA GLY A 155 -3.47 31.57 -11.33
C GLY A 155 -4.40 30.34 -11.35
N HIS A 156 -4.00 29.22 -10.77
CA HIS A 156 -4.81 28.00 -10.85
C HIS A 156 -6.13 28.14 -10.08
N SER A 157 -7.25 27.78 -10.71
CA SER A 157 -8.59 28.01 -10.17
C SER A 157 -8.86 27.36 -8.81
N GLN A 158 -8.26 26.19 -8.55
CA GLN A 158 -8.42 25.48 -7.28
C GLN A 158 -7.54 26.02 -6.15
N LEU A 159 -6.53 26.84 -6.48
CA LEU A 159 -5.59 27.39 -5.49
C LEU A 159 -6.31 28.24 -4.44
N VAL A 160 -7.30 29.02 -4.85
CA VAL A 160 -8.09 29.86 -3.92
C VAL A 160 -8.80 28.98 -2.89
N ARG A 161 -9.48 27.92 -3.34
CA ARG A 161 -10.15 26.95 -2.47
C ARG A 161 -9.20 26.28 -1.49
N LEU A 162 -8.04 25.80 -2.00
CA LEU A 162 -7.04 25.12 -1.18
C LEU A 162 -6.41 26.08 -0.16
N ARG A 163 -6.16 27.34 -0.54
CA ARG A 163 -5.68 28.36 0.39
C ARG A 163 -6.68 28.68 1.50
N GLU A 164 -7.95 28.82 1.18
CA GLU A 164 -8.98 29.05 2.19
C GLU A 164 -9.14 27.85 3.11
N ALA A 165 -9.16 26.62 2.55
CA ALA A 165 -9.18 25.38 3.34
C ALA A 165 -7.94 25.26 4.24
N SER A 166 -6.76 25.57 3.71
CA SER A 166 -5.50 25.59 4.48
C SER A 166 -5.56 26.59 5.64
N LYS A 167 -6.00 27.82 5.37
CA LYS A 167 -6.15 28.85 6.42
C LYS A 167 -7.14 28.42 7.48
N GLN A 168 -8.29 27.86 7.07
CA GLN A 168 -9.29 27.35 7.99
C GLN A 168 -8.74 26.17 8.80
N GLY A 169 -8.07 25.22 8.16
CA GLY A 169 -7.43 24.10 8.83
C GLY A 169 -6.34 24.53 9.82
N MET A 170 -5.53 25.53 9.46
CA MET A 170 -4.52 26.10 10.37
C MET A 170 -5.17 26.81 11.58
N ARG A 171 -6.32 27.48 11.39
CA ARG A 171 -7.08 28.02 12.52
C ARG A 171 -7.60 26.93 13.44
N ILE A 172 -8.17 25.86 12.87
CA ILE A 172 -8.63 24.68 13.63
C ILE A 172 -7.47 24.07 14.40
N LEU A 173 -6.30 23.95 13.78
CA LEU A 173 -5.10 23.44 14.44
C LEU A 173 -4.67 24.31 15.63
N GLU A 174 -4.71 25.64 15.46
CA GLU A 174 -4.37 26.59 16.52
C GLU A 174 -5.40 26.59 17.66
N GLU A 175 -6.69 26.56 17.30
CA GLU A 175 -7.79 26.40 18.27
C GLU A 175 -7.66 25.08 19.03
N ASN A 176 -7.35 23.99 18.35
CA ASN A 176 -7.11 22.69 18.97
C ASN A 176 -5.91 22.73 19.94
N ARG A 177 -4.82 23.37 19.54
CA ARG A 177 -3.65 23.56 20.42
C ARG A 177 -3.97 24.39 21.66
N SER A 178 -4.70 25.47 21.48
CA SER A 178 -5.13 26.34 22.59
C SER A 178 -6.04 25.58 23.55
N ARG A 179 -7.00 24.84 23.02
CA ARG A 179 -7.91 24.01 23.80
C ARG A 179 -7.16 22.88 24.52
N ALA A 180 -6.25 22.21 23.82
CA ALA A 180 -5.39 21.16 24.41
C ALA A 180 -4.58 21.70 25.60
N TRP A 181 -4.01 22.88 25.45
CA TRP A 181 -3.26 23.55 26.53
C TRP A 181 -4.16 23.84 27.74
N THR A 182 -5.34 24.39 27.54
CA THR A 182 -6.31 24.66 28.62
C THR A 182 -6.68 23.37 29.39
N LEU A 183 -6.95 22.28 28.64
CA LEU A 183 -7.24 20.97 29.23
C LEU A 183 -6.05 20.42 30.03
N TYR A 184 -4.83 20.59 29.50
CA TYR A 184 -3.61 20.22 30.24
C TYR A 184 -3.45 21.00 31.53
N GLU A 185 -3.68 22.33 31.55
CA GLU A 185 -3.64 23.15 32.76
C GLU A 185 -4.72 22.73 33.78
N GLN A 186 -5.93 22.41 33.32
CA GLN A 186 -6.99 21.87 34.16
C GLN A 186 -6.59 20.52 34.79
N ALA A 187 -6.02 19.61 34.00
CA ALA A 187 -5.51 18.35 34.50
C ALA A 187 -4.38 18.54 35.51
N LEU A 188 -3.46 19.46 35.26
CA LEU A 188 -2.35 19.79 36.15
C LEU A 188 -2.85 20.36 37.51
N ALA A 189 -3.91 21.16 37.48
CA ALA A 189 -4.52 21.70 38.69
C ALA A 189 -5.19 20.61 39.54
N LEU A 190 -5.59 19.49 38.92
CA LEU A 190 -6.15 18.33 39.61
C LEU A 190 -5.08 17.33 40.11
N ASP A 191 -3.80 17.57 39.82
CA ASP A 191 -2.69 16.70 40.25
C ASP A 191 -2.38 16.91 41.75
N ALA A 192 -3.25 16.40 42.59
CA ALA A 192 -3.06 16.37 44.04
C ALA A 192 -2.33 15.09 44.56
N GLY A 193 -1.79 14.28 43.62
CA GLY A 193 -1.18 12.99 43.95
C GLY A 193 -2.20 11.86 44.12
N GLU A 194 -3.46 12.12 43.90
CA GLU A 194 -4.55 11.15 43.92
C GLU A 194 -5.14 10.94 42.53
N PHE A 195 -5.71 9.76 42.29
CA PHE A 195 -6.34 9.43 41.02
C PHE A 195 -7.55 10.36 40.74
N SER A 196 -7.53 11.00 39.60
CA SER A 196 -8.64 11.80 39.08
C SER A 196 -8.99 11.35 37.66
N GLU A 197 -10.17 10.74 37.52
CA GLU A 197 -10.71 10.37 36.17
C GLU A 197 -10.88 11.62 35.31
N GLU A 198 -11.37 12.71 35.91
CA GLU A 198 -11.57 14.00 35.24
C GLU A 198 -10.25 14.54 34.67
N ALA A 199 -9.15 14.48 35.43
CA ALA A 199 -7.85 14.89 34.93
C ALA A 199 -7.34 14.00 33.78
N LEU A 200 -7.59 12.70 33.85
CA LEU A 200 -7.22 11.79 32.76
C LEU A 200 -8.08 12.01 31.50
N GLU A 201 -9.36 12.36 31.64
CA GLU A 201 -10.20 12.75 30.52
C GLU A 201 -9.69 14.03 29.85
N PHE A 202 -9.34 15.04 30.65
CA PHE A 202 -8.73 16.26 30.12
C PHE A 202 -7.44 15.98 29.35
N LEU A 203 -6.56 15.13 29.87
CA LEU A 203 -5.30 14.79 29.22
C LEU A 203 -5.51 13.95 27.96
N ARG A 204 -6.46 13.01 27.95
CA ARG A 204 -6.81 12.25 26.73
C ARG A 204 -7.28 13.18 25.63
N GLU A 205 -8.17 14.11 25.98
CA GLU A 205 -8.68 15.06 25.01
C GLU A 205 -7.58 16.04 24.57
N ALA A 206 -6.70 16.48 25.47
CA ALA A 206 -5.55 17.30 25.13
C ALA A 206 -4.60 16.59 24.15
N ILE A 207 -4.26 15.33 24.40
CA ILE A 207 -3.42 14.50 23.53
C ILE A 207 -4.11 14.25 22.17
N ARG A 208 -5.42 14.09 22.17
CA ARG A 208 -6.19 13.91 20.92
C ARG A 208 -6.16 15.16 20.05
N LEU A 209 -6.22 16.34 20.68
CA LEU A 209 -6.22 17.64 19.99
C LEU A 209 -4.82 18.05 19.54
N ASP A 210 -3.79 17.80 20.35
CA ASP A 210 -2.40 18.15 20.07
C ASP A 210 -1.47 17.13 20.79
N ASP A 211 -0.88 16.21 20.05
CA ASP A 211 -0.09 15.09 20.58
C ASP A 211 1.30 15.56 21.04
N ARG A 212 1.36 16.18 22.22
CA ARG A 212 2.59 16.69 22.84
C ARG A 212 3.13 15.74 23.90
N LYS A 213 4.43 15.66 23.95
CA LYS A 213 5.13 14.79 24.90
C LYS A 213 4.87 15.15 26.38
N ASP A 214 4.74 16.42 26.71
CA ASP A 214 4.43 16.88 28.06
C ASP A 214 3.03 16.44 28.51
N TYR A 215 2.04 16.41 27.61
CA TYR A 215 0.71 15.86 27.92
C TYR A 215 0.76 14.36 28.16
N GLN A 216 1.52 13.64 27.34
CA GLN A 216 1.73 12.19 27.49
C GLN A 216 2.41 11.86 28.81
N VAL A 217 3.46 12.60 29.17
CA VAL A 217 4.19 12.42 30.45
C VAL A 217 3.27 12.66 31.64
N LEU A 218 2.45 13.72 31.62
CA LEU A 218 1.50 13.99 32.68
C LEU A 218 0.41 12.92 32.75
N TYR A 219 -0.09 12.48 31.61
CA TYR A 219 -1.05 11.37 31.51
C TYR A 219 -0.48 10.08 32.11
N GLU A 220 0.75 9.71 31.73
CA GLU A 220 1.43 8.55 32.33
C GLU A 220 1.61 8.68 33.81
N LYS A 221 2.02 9.85 34.28
CA LYS A 221 2.14 10.14 35.72
C LYS A 221 0.79 9.98 36.45
N MET A 222 -0.26 10.61 35.95
CA MET A 222 -1.58 10.58 36.60
C MET A 222 -2.28 9.22 36.47
N SER A 223 -2.06 8.49 35.38
CA SER A 223 -2.53 7.12 35.22
C SER A 223 -1.84 6.15 36.21
N SER A 224 -0.64 6.49 36.67
CA SER A 224 0.05 5.72 37.72
C SER A 224 -0.62 5.81 39.10
N TYR A 225 -1.47 6.80 39.34
CA TYR A 225 -2.28 6.93 40.57
C TYR A 225 -3.57 6.09 40.53
N THR A 226 -3.83 5.39 39.43
CA THR A 226 -4.95 4.46 39.33
C THR A 226 -4.87 3.38 40.40
N ARG A 227 -6.00 2.98 40.94
CA ARG A 227 -6.07 1.84 41.85
C ARG A 227 -5.46 0.62 41.16
N ARG A 228 -4.45 0.03 41.80
CA ARG A 228 -3.77 -1.16 41.28
C ARG A 228 -4.24 -2.36 42.07
N ILE A 229 -4.85 -3.30 41.35
CA ILE A 229 -5.30 -4.59 41.85
C ILE A 229 -4.29 -5.64 41.41
N LYS A 230 -3.81 -6.48 42.30
CA LYS A 230 -2.83 -7.54 42.02
C LYS A 230 -3.50 -8.91 41.95
N VAL A 231 -3.15 -9.67 40.94
CA VAL A 231 -3.54 -11.08 40.78
C VAL A 231 -2.28 -11.92 40.47
N PRO A 232 -1.90 -12.88 41.30
CA PRO A 232 -2.40 -13.15 42.67
C PRO A 232 -1.92 -12.08 43.65
N GLY A 233 -2.64 -11.93 44.71
CA GLY A 233 -2.33 -10.96 45.77
C GLY A 233 -3.60 -10.46 46.42
N ASP A 234 -4.25 -9.45 45.79
CA ASP A 234 -5.53 -8.94 46.29
C ASP A 234 -6.69 -9.91 45.96
N TYR A 235 -6.59 -10.58 44.82
CA TYR A 235 -7.53 -11.64 44.39
C TYR A 235 -6.76 -12.85 43.86
N SER A 236 -7.36 -14.04 43.99
CA SER A 236 -6.77 -15.28 43.46
C SER A 236 -7.02 -15.47 41.96
N ARG A 237 -8.13 -14.91 41.44
CA ARG A 237 -8.58 -15.03 40.08
C ARG A 237 -8.73 -13.66 39.43
N ILE A 238 -8.52 -13.63 38.12
CA ILE A 238 -8.69 -12.40 37.32
C ILE A 238 -10.17 -12.01 37.22
N SER A 239 -11.06 -12.99 37.10
CA SER A 239 -12.51 -12.76 37.09
C SER A 239 -12.99 -12.08 38.38
N GLU A 240 -12.51 -12.51 39.57
CA GLU A 240 -12.83 -11.87 40.85
C GLU A 240 -12.33 -10.41 40.92
N ALA A 241 -11.12 -10.19 40.41
CA ALA A 241 -10.57 -8.82 40.30
C ALA A 241 -11.41 -7.93 39.38
N LEU A 242 -11.87 -8.47 38.25
CA LEU A 242 -12.73 -7.77 37.30
C LEU A 242 -14.13 -7.46 37.87
N GLU A 243 -14.71 -8.37 38.66
CA GLU A 243 -16.00 -8.15 39.35
C GLU A 243 -15.92 -7.05 40.39
N SER A 244 -14.77 -6.90 41.05
CA SER A 244 -14.55 -5.87 42.05
C SER A 244 -14.02 -4.55 41.47
N ALA A 245 -13.63 -4.55 40.22
CA ALA A 245 -13.00 -3.41 39.55
C ALA A 245 -13.96 -2.23 39.36
N ARG A 246 -13.41 -1.04 39.48
CA ARG A 246 -14.05 0.22 39.11
C ARG A 246 -13.56 0.68 37.74
N PRO A 247 -14.30 1.53 37.04
CA PRO A 247 -13.80 2.11 35.81
C PRO A 247 -12.40 2.71 35.96
N SER A 248 -11.51 2.35 35.04
CA SER A 248 -10.11 2.77 34.97
C SER A 248 -9.17 2.17 36.02
N ASP A 249 -9.61 1.15 36.76
CA ASP A 249 -8.68 0.36 37.59
C ASP A 249 -7.66 -0.37 36.72
N LYS A 250 -6.44 -0.54 37.26
CA LYS A 250 -5.38 -1.31 36.63
C LYS A 250 -5.18 -2.63 37.38
N ILE A 251 -5.40 -3.73 36.68
CA ILE A 251 -5.21 -5.07 37.21
C ILE A 251 -3.86 -5.60 36.73
N LEU A 252 -2.95 -5.78 37.70
CA LEU A 252 -1.61 -6.31 37.48
C LEU A 252 -1.65 -7.83 37.64
N ILE A 253 -1.41 -8.56 36.58
CA ILE A 253 -1.50 -10.01 36.55
C ILE A 253 -0.08 -10.58 36.58
N GLY A 254 0.25 -11.23 37.66
CA GLY A 254 1.57 -11.84 37.88
C GLY A 254 1.83 -13.02 36.90
N PRO A 255 3.05 -13.56 36.93
CA PRO A 255 3.38 -14.76 36.17
C PRO A 255 2.52 -15.96 36.58
N GLY A 256 2.05 -16.74 35.61
CA GLY A 256 1.23 -17.92 35.86
C GLY A 256 0.33 -18.25 34.68
N THR A 257 -0.31 -19.41 34.74
CA THR A 257 -1.36 -19.81 33.80
C THR A 257 -2.72 -19.73 34.50
N TYR A 258 -3.56 -18.84 33.99
CA TYR A 258 -4.90 -18.58 34.52
C TYR A 258 -5.93 -19.23 33.60
N LYS A 259 -6.62 -20.25 34.10
CA LYS A 259 -7.64 -20.98 33.32
C LYS A 259 -9.00 -20.30 33.49
N GLU A 260 -9.17 -19.21 32.76
CA GLU A 260 -10.35 -18.36 32.86
C GLU A 260 -10.77 -17.81 31.49
N ALA A 261 -12.08 -17.69 31.28
CA ALA A 261 -12.64 -16.88 30.19
C ALA A 261 -12.96 -15.49 30.75
N LEU A 262 -12.33 -14.47 30.21
CA LEU A 262 -12.47 -13.12 30.71
C LEU A 262 -13.49 -12.33 29.88
N THR A 263 -14.37 -11.61 30.58
CA THR A 263 -15.29 -10.64 29.94
C THR A 263 -15.09 -9.27 30.54
N LEU A 264 -14.67 -8.32 29.71
CA LEU A 264 -14.58 -6.93 30.11
C LEU A 264 -15.92 -6.24 29.87
N ARG A 265 -16.54 -5.75 30.95
CA ARG A 265 -17.84 -5.04 30.95
C ARG A 265 -17.73 -3.59 31.43
N LEU A 266 -16.54 -3.16 31.74
CA LEU A 266 -16.22 -1.78 32.12
C LEU A 266 -14.80 -1.47 31.69
N LYS A 267 -14.47 -0.21 31.60
CA LYS A 267 -13.14 0.25 31.21
C LYS A 267 -12.12 -0.11 32.28
N VAL A 268 -11.17 -0.99 31.95
CA VAL A 268 -10.04 -1.39 32.80
C VAL A 268 -8.77 -1.57 31.99
N GLU A 269 -7.64 -1.54 32.70
CA GLU A 269 -6.35 -1.96 32.15
C GLU A 269 -5.95 -3.30 32.77
N LEU A 270 -5.68 -4.31 31.91
CA LEU A 270 -5.05 -5.55 32.34
C LEU A 270 -3.58 -5.54 31.88
N GLU A 271 -2.67 -5.69 32.81
CA GLU A 271 -1.24 -5.75 32.53
C GLU A 271 -0.63 -7.04 33.07
N GLY A 272 -0.19 -7.90 32.15
CA GLY A 272 0.53 -9.13 32.47
C GLY A 272 2.02 -8.90 32.69
N ALA A 273 2.70 -9.89 33.24
CA ALA A 273 4.15 -9.85 33.50
C ALA A 273 4.99 -10.05 32.22
N GLY A 274 4.36 -10.28 31.08
CA GLY A 274 4.99 -10.47 29.76
C GLY A 274 4.49 -11.73 29.04
N ILE A 275 4.71 -11.73 27.72
CA ILE A 275 4.41 -12.88 26.85
C ILE A 275 5.12 -14.13 27.40
N GLY A 276 4.39 -15.26 27.48
CA GLY A 276 4.90 -16.52 28.00
C GLY A 276 5.06 -16.57 29.53
N LYS A 277 4.95 -15.43 30.22
CA LYS A 277 4.97 -15.35 31.68
C LYS A 277 3.56 -15.33 32.27
N THR A 278 2.70 -14.45 31.77
CA THR A 278 1.27 -14.44 32.09
C THR A 278 0.52 -15.08 30.92
N ILE A 279 -0.14 -16.18 31.19
CA ILE A 279 -0.89 -16.95 30.18
C ILE A 279 -2.35 -17.03 30.65
N ILE A 280 -3.26 -16.58 29.82
CA ILE A 280 -4.70 -16.75 30.03
C ILE A 280 -5.19 -17.79 29.06
N GLU A 281 -5.79 -18.85 29.60
CA GLU A 281 -6.21 -20.02 28.83
C GLU A 281 -7.68 -20.33 29.08
N CYS A 282 -8.41 -20.61 28.01
CA CYS A 282 -9.80 -21.06 28.08
C CYS A 282 -10.00 -22.23 27.14
N ASP A 283 -10.94 -23.14 27.46
CA ASP A 283 -11.33 -24.19 26.54
C ASP A 283 -12.03 -23.59 25.31
N ALA A 284 -11.55 -23.96 24.13
CA ALA A 284 -12.05 -23.45 22.86
C ALA A 284 -13.53 -23.74 22.59
N LYS A 285 -14.11 -24.75 23.24
CA LYS A 285 -15.53 -25.13 23.13
C LYS A 285 -16.44 -24.29 24.04
N VAL A 286 -15.88 -23.56 24.98
CA VAL A 286 -16.66 -22.87 26.02
C VAL A 286 -16.87 -21.41 25.67
N ALA A 287 -15.79 -20.69 25.35
CA ALA A 287 -15.84 -19.24 25.14
C ALA A 287 -14.59 -18.69 24.45
N SER A 288 -14.63 -17.40 24.12
CA SER A 288 -13.42 -16.60 23.89
C SER A 288 -12.60 -16.48 25.17
N VAL A 289 -11.27 -16.47 25.06
CA VAL A 289 -10.38 -16.19 26.19
C VAL A 289 -10.63 -14.79 26.73
N LEU A 290 -10.85 -13.84 25.82
CA LEU A 290 -11.16 -12.46 26.15
C LEU A 290 -12.33 -11.96 25.28
N LEU A 291 -13.43 -11.62 25.92
CA LEU A 291 -14.54 -10.87 25.33
C LEU A 291 -14.51 -9.44 25.84
N VAL A 292 -14.47 -8.48 24.95
CA VAL A 292 -14.55 -7.05 25.24
C VAL A 292 -15.88 -6.52 24.74
N THR A 293 -16.78 -6.14 25.66
CA THR A 293 -18.09 -5.61 25.29
C THR A 293 -18.00 -4.09 25.06
N LYS A 294 -19.03 -3.51 24.47
CA LYS A 294 -19.11 -2.06 24.21
C LYS A 294 -19.00 -1.21 25.49
N GLU A 295 -19.41 -1.75 26.62
CA GLU A 295 -19.34 -1.07 27.92
C GLU A 295 -17.89 -0.94 28.43
N ALA A 296 -17.00 -1.82 27.96
CA ALA A 296 -15.57 -1.77 28.25
C ALA A 296 -14.80 -0.82 27.32
N ASN A 297 -15.48 0.12 26.69
CA ASN A 297 -14.89 1.09 25.77
C ASN A 297 -13.67 1.79 26.37
N GLY A 298 -12.55 1.78 25.66
CA GLY A 298 -11.28 2.36 26.10
C GLY A 298 -10.46 1.47 27.02
N SER A 299 -10.82 0.20 27.18
CA SER A 299 -10.00 -0.78 27.93
C SER A 299 -8.71 -1.12 27.19
N ARG A 300 -7.69 -1.48 27.97
CA ARG A 300 -6.38 -1.88 27.47
C ARG A 300 -5.96 -3.22 28.09
N VAL A 301 -5.41 -4.09 27.26
CA VAL A 301 -4.78 -5.34 27.69
C VAL A 301 -3.38 -5.41 27.11
N ALA A 302 -2.39 -5.69 27.97
CA ALA A 302 -1.01 -5.71 27.54
C ALA A 302 -0.16 -6.78 28.25
N GLY A 303 0.92 -7.20 27.58
CA GLY A 303 2.00 -7.97 28.19
C GLY A 303 1.62 -9.40 28.58
N MET A 304 0.85 -10.13 27.76
CA MET A 304 0.43 -11.49 28.10
C MET A 304 0.23 -12.39 26.87
N THR A 305 0.07 -13.67 27.14
CA THR A 305 -0.38 -14.68 26.17
C THR A 305 -1.85 -14.99 26.39
N LEU A 306 -2.64 -14.96 25.32
CA LEU A 306 -4.03 -15.34 25.26
C LEU A 306 -4.13 -16.58 24.36
N GLN A 307 -4.54 -17.72 24.89
CA GLN A 307 -4.60 -18.98 24.13
C GLN A 307 -5.82 -19.80 24.45
N GLN A 308 -6.27 -20.62 23.50
CA GLN A 308 -7.27 -21.62 23.76
C GLN A 308 -6.63 -23.00 23.93
N SER A 309 -7.19 -23.80 24.82
CA SER A 309 -6.92 -25.24 24.92
C SER A 309 -8.06 -26.02 24.27
N GLY A 310 -7.84 -27.31 24.03
CA GLY A 310 -8.86 -28.18 23.44
C GLY A 310 -9.31 -27.72 22.05
N VAL A 311 -8.36 -27.25 21.23
CA VAL A 311 -8.64 -26.71 19.88
C VAL A 311 -9.49 -27.68 19.08
N ASP A 312 -10.67 -27.24 18.68
CA ASP A 312 -11.62 -27.98 17.86
C ASP A 312 -11.85 -27.20 16.55
N LEU A 313 -11.71 -27.88 15.43
CA LEU A 313 -11.93 -27.34 14.11
C LEU A 313 -13.34 -27.62 13.57
N THR A 314 -14.28 -28.00 14.45
CA THR A 314 -15.70 -28.20 14.13
C THR A 314 -16.47 -26.87 14.05
N ASP A 315 -17.80 -26.92 13.93
CA ASP A 315 -18.61 -25.81 13.41
C ASP A 315 -18.73 -24.56 14.31
N GLU A 316 -18.73 -24.69 15.62
CA GLU A 316 -18.80 -23.54 16.53
C GLU A 316 -17.40 -23.16 17.03
N ARG A 317 -16.93 -21.98 16.61
CA ARG A 317 -15.55 -21.56 16.86
C ARG A 317 -15.49 -20.17 17.46
N TYR A 318 -15.25 -20.11 18.75
CA TYR A 318 -14.99 -18.83 19.42
C TYR A 318 -13.64 -18.24 18.97
N PRO A 319 -13.55 -16.93 18.71
CA PRO A 319 -12.25 -16.29 18.56
C PRO A 319 -11.50 -16.28 19.89
N VAL A 320 -10.18 -16.25 19.87
CA VAL A 320 -9.41 -16.11 21.12
C VAL A 320 -9.74 -14.77 21.79
N VAL A 321 -9.77 -13.69 21.01
CA VAL A 321 -10.17 -12.35 21.46
C VAL A 321 -11.35 -11.86 20.62
N ALA A 322 -12.45 -11.51 21.27
CA ALA A 322 -13.61 -10.88 20.65
C ALA A 322 -13.74 -9.42 21.12
N ILE A 323 -13.75 -8.49 20.17
CA ILE A 323 -14.01 -7.06 20.41
C ILE A 323 -15.42 -6.78 19.89
N ASP A 324 -16.40 -6.83 20.79
CA ASP A 324 -17.83 -6.74 20.51
C ASP A 324 -18.34 -5.32 20.81
N GLY A 325 -18.04 -4.40 19.89
CA GLY A 325 -18.33 -2.98 20.04
C GLY A 325 -17.30 -2.22 20.89
N GLY A 326 -17.37 -0.89 20.83
CA GLY A 326 -16.46 -0.02 21.57
C GLY A 326 -15.02 -0.03 21.06
N GLU A 327 -14.20 0.80 21.65
CA GLU A 327 -12.75 0.88 21.40
C GLU A 327 -11.98 0.03 22.39
N PHE A 328 -11.01 -0.73 21.90
CA PHE A 328 -10.16 -1.60 22.71
C PHE A 328 -8.71 -1.58 22.25
N ILE A 329 -7.78 -1.57 23.19
CA ILE A 329 -6.35 -1.55 22.93
C ILE A 329 -5.73 -2.87 23.38
N LEU A 330 -5.04 -3.54 22.44
CA LEU A 330 -4.26 -4.75 22.71
C LEU A 330 -2.80 -4.47 22.35
N GLU A 331 -1.90 -4.60 23.32
CA GLU A 331 -0.49 -4.26 23.16
C GLU A 331 0.42 -5.35 23.69
N ASP A 332 1.56 -5.58 23.01
CA ASP A 332 2.62 -6.48 23.45
C ASP A 332 2.09 -7.86 23.87
N CYS A 333 1.14 -8.40 23.11
CA CYS A 333 0.47 -9.66 23.39
C CYS A 333 0.76 -10.73 22.34
N LEU A 334 0.71 -11.98 22.80
CA LEU A 334 0.65 -13.16 21.95
C LEU A 334 -0.78 -13.73 22.00
N VAL A 335 -1.39 -13.91 20.85
CA VAL A 335 -2.70 -14.56 20.68
C VAL A 335 -2.47 -15.84 19.87
N GLU A 336 -2.78 -17.00 20.44
CA GLU A 336 -2.46 -18.23 19.76
C GLU A 336 -3.42 -19.40 20.07
N HIS A 337 -3.29 -20.45 19.24
CA HIS A 337 -4.01 -21.71 19.39
C HIS A 337 -5.54 -21.58 19.43
N GLY A 338 -6.10 -20.64 18.63
CA GLY A 338 -7.54 -20.45 18.53
C GLY A 338 -8.21 -21.51 17.65
N SER A 339 -9.41 -21.99 18.03
CA SER A 339 -10.26 -22.80 17.15
C SER A 339 -10.84 -21.98 16.00
N GLY A 340 -11.25 -20.73 16.26
CA GLY A 340 -11.76 -19.75 15.32
C GLY A 340 -10.71 -18.73 14.90
N HIS A 341 -11.13 -17.48 14.80
CA HIS A 341 -10.22 -16.35 14.57
C HIS A 341 -9.31 -16.12 15.78
N GLY A 342 -8.11 -15.59 15.53
CA GLY A 342 -7.28 -15.12 16.63
C GLY A 342 -7.92 -13.90 17.30
N ILE A 343 -8.22 -12.87 16.52
CA ILE A 343 -8.90 -11.66 16.99
C ILE A 343 -10.08 -11.38 16.05
N ALA A 344 -11.27 -11.16 16.60
CA ALA A 344 -12.44 -10.72 15.86
C ALA A 344 -12.89 -9.33 16.34
N VAL A 345 -13.13 -8.41 15.40
CA VAL A 345 -13.65 -7.06 15.65
C VAL A 345 -15.01 -6.94 14.97
N ILE A 346 -16.06 -6.81 15.78
CA ILE A 346 -17.45 -6.92 15.32
C ILE A 346 -18.35 -5.82 15.92
N HIS A 347 -19.56 -5.69 15.40
CA HIS A 347 -20.62 -4.81 15.93
C HIS A 347 -20.16 -3.36 16.17
N ALA A 348 -19.54 -2.77 15.14
CA ALA A 348 -18.96 -1.44 15.20
C ALA A 348 -17.81 -1.28 16.21
N GLY A 349 -17.15 -2.37 16.59
CA GLY A 349 -15.97 -2.36 17.44
C GLY A 349 -14.78 -1.68 16.78
N PHE A 350 -13.90 -1.14 17.60
CA PHE A 350 -12.65 -0.56 17.16
C PHE A 350 -11.46 -1.18 17.89
N GLY A 351 -10.74 -2.08 17.24
CA GLY A 351 -9.53 -2.70 17.77
C GLY A 351 -8.27 -1.89 17.43
N ARG A 352 -7.52 -1.46 18.44
CA ARG A 352 -6.17 -0.91 18.30
C ARG A 352 -5.15 -1.94 18.70
N LEU A 353 -4.41 -2.47 17.73
CA LEU A 353 -3.43 -3.53 17.95
C LEU A 353 -2.02 -2.98 17.75
N ARG A 354 -1.17 -3.09 18.79
CA ARG A 354 0.22 -2.63 18.76
C ARG A 354 1.16 -3.74 19.20
N ASN A 355 2.12 -4.09 18.36
CA ASN A 355 3.09 -5.15 18.65
C ASN A 355 2.45 -6.47 19.08
N VAL A 356 1.33 -6.85 18.45
CA VAL A 356 0.60 -8.09 18.72
C VAL A 356 1.06 -9.17 17.75
N ARG A 357 1.30 -10.36 18.27
CA ARG A 357 1.55 -11.56 17.47
C ARG A 357 0.34 -12.46 17.53
N VAL A 358 -0.20 -12.84 16.37
CA VAL A 358 -1.33 -13.75 16.25
C VAL A 358 -0.92 -14.97 15.44
N THR A 359 -1.02 -16.15 15.99
CA THR A 359 -0.49 -17.36 15.34
C THR A 359 -1.30 -18.62 15.65
N LYS A 360 -1.26 -19.58 14.72
CA LYS A 360 -1.85 -20.93 14.87
C LYS A 360 -3.35 -20.91 15.21
N CYS A 361 -4.08 -19.94 14.68
CA CYS A 361 -5.53 -19.88 14.83
C CYS A 361 -6.20 -20.62 13.67
N GLY A 362 -7.27 -21.33 13.94
CA GLY A 362 -7.96 -22.21 13.00
C GLY A 362 -8.62 -21.47 11.83
N TRP A 363 -8.84 -20.16 12.00
CA TRP A 363 -9.32 -19.25 10.98
C TRP A 363 -8.34 -18.09 10.77
N ASP A 364 -8.84 -16.87 10.54
CA ASP A 364 -8.00 -15.70 10.32
C ASP A 364 -7.24 -15.27 11.57
N GLY A 365 -6.06 -14.73 11.39
CA GLY A 365 -5.36 -14.10 12.49
C GLY A 365 -6.14 -12.91 13.05
N LEU A 366 -6.54 -11.99 12.17
CA LEU A 366 -7.43 -10.86 12.49
C LEU A 366 -8.61 -10.85 11.53
N ALA A 367 -9.81 -10.90 12.06
CA ALA A 367 -11.08 -10.76 11.35
C ALA A 367 -11.75 -9.44 11.74
N VAL A 368 -12.10 -8.61 10.75
CA VAL A 368 -12.82 -7.34 10.96
C VAL A 368 -14.06 -7.35 10.09
N TYR A 369 -15.25 -7.45 10.69
CA TYR A 369 -16.47 -7.53 9.92
C TYR A 369 -17.69 -6.93 10.60
N GLY A 370 -18.69 -6.64 9.78
CA GLY A 370 -19.88 -5.90 10.19
C GLY A 370 -19.70 -4.39 10.08
N ASP A 371 -20.80 -3.72 9.84
CA ASP A 371 -20.83 -2.28 9.59
C ASP A 371 -20.13 -1.49 10.70
N LYS A 372 -19.28 -0.54 10.28
CA LYS A 372 -18.50 0.34 11.14
C LYS A 372 -17.46 -0.35 12.01
N SER A 373 -17.29 -1.67 11.90
CA SER A 373 -16.20 -2.37 12.59
C SER A 373 -14.87 -2.00 11.96
N ARG A 374 -13.85 -1.72 12.78
CA ARG A 374 -12.56 -1.28 12.28
C ARG A 374 -11.41 -1.73 13.17
N ALA A 375 -10.25 -1.90 12.55
CA ALA A 375 -9.02 -2.16 13.29
C ALA A 375 -7.89 -1.24 12.80
N SER A 376 -7.15 -0.66 13.76
CA SER A 376 -5.90 0.04 13.51
C SER A 376 -4.76 -0.80 14.07
N VAL A 377 -3.85 -1.23 13.20
CA VAL A 377 -2.83 -2.22 13.51
C VAL A 377 -1.45 -1.66 13.21
N ASN A 378 -0.57 -1.66 14.19
CA ASN A 378 0.79 -1.19 14.01
C ASN A 378 1.82 -2.18 14.57
N GLY A 379 2.86 -2.49 13.78
CA GLY A 379 4.00 -3.29 14.21
C GLY A 379 3.66 -4.75 14.58
N SER A 380 2.53 -5.28 14.10
CA SER A 380 2.00 -6.57 14.51
C SER A 380 2.32 -7.69 13.51
N ARG A 381 2.16 -8.95 13.93
CA ARG A 381 2.44 -10.14 13.10
C ARG A 381 1.27 -11.10 13.14
N PHE A 382 0.85 -11.55 11.95
CA PHE A 382 -0.20 -12.53 11.73
C PHE A 382 0.42 -13.70 10.97
N GLU A 383 0.75 -14.77 11.68
CA GLU A 383 1.59 -15.81 11.11
C GLU A 383 1.07 -17.23 11.36
N ALA A 384 1.22 -18.08 10.37
CA ALA A 384 0.88 -19.51 10.46
C ALA A 384 -0.56 -19.77 10.90
N ASN A 385 -1.52 -18.89 10.53
CA ASN A 385 -2.94 -19.13 10.76
C ASN A 385 -3.50 -20.03 9.65
N PHE A 386 -4.53 -20.80 9.95
CA PHE A 386 -5.07 -21.81 9.04
C PHE A 386 -6.00 -21.23 7.95
N HIS A 387 -6.20 -19.90 7.97
CA HIS A 387 -6.91 -19.16 6.94
C HIS A 387 -6.10 -17.94 6.53
N HIS A 388 -6.66 -16.73 6.51
CA HIS A 388 -5.93 -15.50 6.19
C HIS A 388 -5.13 -14.94 7.39
N GLY A 389 -4.12 -14.14 7.12
CA GLY A 389 -3.45 -13.38 8.17
C GLY A 389 -4.37 -12.30 8.73
N VAL A 390 -4.90 -11.45 7.83
CA VAL A 390 -5.86 -10.38 8.13
C VAL A 390 -6.97 -10.45 7.10
N ASP A 391 -8.22 -10.40 7.55
CA ASP A 391 -9.39 -10.35 6.69
C ASP A 391 -10.37 -9.26 7.14
N ALA A 392 -10.82 -8.41 6.20
CA ALA A 392 -11.80 -7.35 6.41
C ALA A 392 -12.93 -7.47 5.40
N TRP A 393 -14.17 -7.73 5.88
CA TRP A 393 -15.33 -7.94 5.01
C TRP A 393 -16.63 -7.40 5.61
N SER A 394 -17.72 -7.40 4.84
CA SER A 394 -19.08 -7.01 5.28
C SER A 394 -19.14 -5.68 6.02
N GLY A 395 -18.50 -4.64 5.49
CA GLY A 395 -18.49 -3.30 6.12
C GLY A 395 -17.34 -3.07 7.09
N GLY A 396 -16.53 -4.10 7.39
CA GLY A 396 -15.32 -3.98 8.20
C GLY A 396 -14.18 -3.27 7.45
N SER A 397 -13.33 -2.55 8.17
CA SER A 397 -12.16 -1.88 7.60
C SER A 397 -10.91 -2.05 8.45
N VAL A 398 -9.75 -2.00 7.79
CA VAL A 398 -8.46 -2.13 8.46
C VAL A 398 -7.49 -1.04 8.03
N GLU A 399 -6.82 -0.46 9.01
CA GLU A 399 -5.62 0.34 8.82
C GLU A 399 -4.42 -0.46 9.32
N LEU A 400 -3.63 -1.00 8.41
CA LEU A 400 -2.49 -1.87 8.72
C LEU A 400 -1.19 -1.15 8.40
N ARG A 401 -0.35 -0.92 9.41
CA ARG A 401 0.93 -0.24 9.27
C ARG A 401 2.09 -1.07 9.84
N LYS A 402 3.23 -1.08 9.15
CA LYS A 402 4.50 -1.70 9.60
C LYS A 402 4.33 -3.11 10.14
N SER A 403 3.39 -3.86 9.57
CA SER A 403 2.96 -5.17 10.05
C SER A 403 3.31 -6.29 9.07
N ARG A 404 3.24 -7.52 9.53
CA ARG A 404 3.59 -8.68 8.71
C ARG A 404 2.50 -9.74 8.75
N ALA A 405 2.12 -10.25 7.58
CA ALA A 405 1.24 -11.41 7.40
C ALA A 405 2.02 -12.51 6.67
N THR A 406 2.39 -13.58 7.36
CA THR A 406 3.32 -14.58 6.83
C THR A 406 2.90 -16.02 7.12
N LEU A 407 3.22 -16.93 6.19
CA LEU A 407 3.00 -18.38 6.36
C LEU A 407 1.52 -18.77 6.63
N ASN A 408 0.55 -17.93 6.31
CA ASN A 408 -0.85 -18.26 6.50
C ASN A 408 -1.31 -19.27 5.42
N ALA A 409 -2.26 -20.12 5.78
CA ALA A 409 -2.71 -21.18 4.88
C ALA A 409 -3.53 -20.66 3.69
N ARG A 410 -3.93 -19.41 3.71
CA ARG A 410 -4.53 -18.68 2.58
C ARG A 410 -3.76 -17.41 2.29
N ALA A 411 -4.45 -16.29 2.07
CA ALA A 411 -3.81 -15.01 1.77
C ALA A 411 -3.20 -14.33 3.02
N GLY A 412 -2.26 -13.43 2.79
CA GLY A 412 -1.71 -12.60 3.85
C GLY A 412 -2.72 -11.58 4.35
N VAL A 413 -3.21 -10.72 3.47
CA VAL A 413 -4.22 -9.68 3.78
C VAL A 413 -5.32 -9.72 2.73
N VAL A 414 -6.57 -9.70 3.17
CA VAL A 414 -7.75 -9.67 2.31
C VAL A 414 -8.64 -8.50 2.71
N ILE A 415 -9.15 -7.77 1.72
CA ILE A 415 -10.06 -6.64 1.88
C ILE A 415 -11.25 -6.88 0.94
N MET A 416 -12.42 -7.16 1.52
CA MET A 416 -13.67 -7.53 0.82
C MET A 416 -14.89 -6.76 1.36
N SER A 417 -14.74 -5.47 1.60
CA SER A 417 -15.81 -4.61 2.15
C SER A 417 -16.27 -3.59 1.11
N PRO A 418 -17.36 -3.84 0.38
CA PRO A 418 -17.86 -2.91 -0.63
C PRO A 418 -18.09 -1.51 -0.07
N GLY A 419 -17.60 -0.50 -0.80
CA GLY A 419 -17.77 0.92 -0.43
C GLY A 419 -16.98 1.40 0.79
N VAL A 420 -16.26 0.51 1.46
CA VAL A 420 -15.45 0.85 2.66
C VAL A 420 -13.97 0.92 2.29
N LYS A 421 -13.29 1.95 2.80
CA LYS A 421 -11.88 2.18 2.54
C LYS A 421 -11.00 1.54 3.62
N SER A 422 -10.02 0.75 3.19
CA SER A 422 -8.95 0.21 4.03
C SER A 422 -7.58 0.74 3.59
N VAL A 423 -6.61 0.73 4.50
CA VAL A 423 -5.26 1.23 4.25
C VAL A 423 -4.23 0.20 4.69
N VAL A 424 -3.31 -0.18 3.79
CA VAL A 424 -2.20 -1.08 4.10
C VAL A 424 -0.90 -0.40 3.69
N THR A 425 -0.06 -0.08 4.66
CA THR A 425 1.14 0.73 4.43
C THR A 425 2.36 0.14 5.12
N GLN A 426 3.48 0.06 4.39
CA GLN A 426 4.77 -0.44 4.91
C GLN A 426 4.68 -1.85 5.50
N CYS A 427 3.81 -2.69 4.94
CA CYS A 427 3.57 -4.04 5.40
C CYS A 427 4.27 -5.08 4.53
N THR A 428 4.52 -6.25 5.11
CA THR A 428 5.05 -7.40 4.38
C THR A 428 4.04 -8.53 4.43
N ALA A 429 3.68 -9.06 3.26
CA ALA A 429 2.86 -10.26 3.12
C ALA A 429 3.69 -11.33 2.38
N ASP A 430 4.21 -12.30 3.11
CA ASP A 430 5.18 -13.25 2.53
C ASP A 430 4.88 -14.71 2.86
N ARG A 431 5.22 -15.59 1.92
CA ARG A 431 5.12 -17.05 2.09
C ARG A 431 3.72 -17.55 2.47
N ASN A 432 2.67 -16.82 2.08
CA ASN A 432 1.30 -17.28 2.24
C ASN A 432 0.93 -18.26 1.11
N ARG A 433 0.01 -19.19 1.36
CA ARG A 433 -0.35 -20.20 0.38
C ARG A 433 -1.23 -19.69 -0.76
N GLU A 434 -1.73 -18.49 -0.67
CA GLU A 434 -2.46 -17.83 -1.75
C GLU A 434 -1.76 -16.51 -2.14
N VAL A 435 -2.47 -15.41 -2.07
CA VAL A 435 -2.00 -14.08 -2.47
C VAL A 435 -1.40 -13.34 -1.27
N GLY A 436 -0.41 -12.48 -1.52
CA GLY A 436 0.12 -11.62 -0.49
C GLY A 436 -0.95 -10.65 0.03
N ILE A 437 -1.46 -9.77 -0.84
CA ILE A 437 -2.51 -8.80 -0.51
C ILE A 437 -3.56 -8.80 -1.60
N MET A 438 -4.83 -9.00 -1.22
CA MET A 438 -5.98 -9.00 -2.11
C MET A 438 -6.98 -7.93 -1.73
N VAL A 439 -7.45 -7.18 -2.73
CA VAL A 439 -8.58 -6.24 -2.62
C VAL A 439 -9.64 -6.72 -3.59
N SER A 440 -10.86 -6.93 -3.12
CA SER A 440 -11.92 -7.50 -3.96
C SER A 440 -13.31 -7.03 -3.56
N ASN A 441 -14.31 -7.51 -4.30
CA ASN A 441 -15.74 -7.35 -3.98
C ASN A 441 -16.19 -5.89 -3.82
N GLY A 442 -15.80 -4.99 -4.75
CA GLY A 442 -16.20 -3.58 -4.72
C GLY A 442 -15.55 -2.76 -3.61
N SER A 443 -14.50 -3.27 -2.98
CA SER A 443 -13.79 -2.60 -1.90
C SER A 443 -12.95 -1.42 -2.40
N GLN A 444 -12.62 -0.51 -1.48
CA GLN A 444 -11.66 0.56 -1.71
C GLN A 444 -10.42 0.35 -0.84
N ALA A 445 -9.23 0.50 -1.40
CA ALA A 445 -8.00 0.36 -0.64
C ALA A 445 -6.89 1.33 -1.06
N VAL A 446 -6.02 1.64 -0.10
CA VAL A 446 -4.73 2.28 -0.37
C VAL A 446 -3.62 1.31 0.03
N LEU A 447 -2.86 0.86 -0.95
CA LEU A 447 -1.72 -0.03 -0.77
C LEU A 447 -0.44 0.74 -1.09
N ARG A 448 0.30 1.14 -0.06
CA ARG A 448 1.50 1.98 -0.22
C ARG A 448 2.73 1.38 0.46
N SER A 449 3.83 1.29 -0.27
CA SER A 449 5.13 0.83 0.23
C SER A 449 5.09 -0.57 0.85
N ASN A 450 4.24 -1.45 0.34
CA ASN A 450 4.13 -2.82 0.82
C ASN A 450 5.02 -3.77 0.02
N ARG A 451 5.37 -4.89 0.63
CA ARG A 451 6.11 -5.98 0.01
C ARG A 451 5.30 -7.27 0.05
N ALA A 452 5.04 -7.85 -1.11
CA ALA A 452 4.41 -9.16 -1.24
C ALA A 452 5.41 -10.14 -1.87
N GLU A 453 5.87 -11.12 -1.09
CA GLU A 453 7.02 -11.93 -1.46
C GLU A 453 6.77 -13.42 -1.25
N ALA A 454 7.22 -14.22 -2.20
CA ALA A 454 7.23 -15.68 -2.09
C ALA A 454 5.85 -16.31 -1.76
N ASN A 455 4.75 -15.68 -2.16
CA ASN A 455 3.40 -16.23 -2.00
C ASN A 455 3.09 -17.21 -3.15
N LEU A 456 2.26 -18.24 -2.90
CA LEU A 456 2.06 -19.30 -3.88
C LEU A 456 1.21 -18.90 -5.08
N LEU A 457 0.27 -17.95 -4.94
CA LEU A 457 -0.55 -17.50 -6.07
C LEU A 457 -0.09 -16.16 -6.64
N GLY A 458 0.29 -15.21 -5.80
CA GLY A 458 0.72 -13.93 -6.32
C GLY A 458 1.00 -12.88 -5.26
N GLY A 459 1.45 -11.71 -5.71
CA GLY A 459 1.80 -10.61 -4.82
C GLY A 459 0.59 -9.76 -4.43
N PHE A 460 0.09 -8.96 -5.38
CA PHE A 460 -1.04 -8.04 -5.18
C PHE A 460 -2.13 -8.35 -6.19
N PHE A 461 -3.35 -8.54 -5.70
CA PHE A 461 -4.53 -8.75 -6.54
C PHE A 461 -5.57 -7.67 -6.25
N VAL A 462 -6.02 -6.99 -7.30
CA VAL A 462 -7.15 -6.07 -7.30
C VAL A 462 -8.18 -6.65 -8.25
N VAL A 463 -9.24 -7.23 -7.70
CA VAL A 463 -10.12 -8.10 -8.48
C VAL A 463 -11.60 -7.87 -8.17
N GLY A 464 -12.43 -8.10 -9.16
CA GLY A 464 -13.89 -8.02 -9.04
C GLY A 464 -14.47 -6.66 -9.33
N GLU A 465 -15.74 -6.67 -9.72
CA GLU A 465 -16.47 -5.50 -10.16
C GLU A 465 -16.53 -4.41 -9.11
N GLY A 466 -16.29 -3.17 -9.52
CA GLY A 466 -16.34 -1.99 -8.64
C GLY A 466 -15.18 -1.86 -7.67
N THR A 467 -14.22 -2.79 -7.66
CA THR A 467 -13.04 -2.71 -6.78
C THR A 467 -12.09 -1.62 -7.24
N VAL A 468 -11.63 -0.78 -6.30
CA VAL A 468 -10.70 0.31 -6.57
C VAL A 468 -9.56 0.29 -5.56
N ALA A 469 -8.32 0.26 -6.03
CA ALA A 469 -7.15 0.35 -5.16
C ALA A 469 -6.14 1.37 -5.68
N ALA A 470 -5.60 2.18 -4.78
CA ALA A 470 -4.39 2.94 -5.04
C ALA A 470 -3.18 2.04 -4.77
N LEU A 471 -2.32 1.83 -5.76
CA LEU A 471 -1.09 1.05 -5.63
C LEU A 471 0.11 1.94 -5.87
N GLU A 472 0.88 2.23 -4.80
CA GLU A 472 2.03 3.14 -4.87
C GLU A 472 3.23 2.55 -4.14
N HIS A 473 4.38 2.53 -4.79
CA HIS A 473 5.66 2.07 -4.23
C HIS A 473 5.65 0.64 -3.68
N ASN A 474 4.76 -0.24 -4.18
CA ASN A 474 4.71 -1.62 -3.72
C ASN A 474 5.72 -2.50 -4.46
N VAL A 475 6.17 -3.55 -3.80
CA VAL A 475 7.10 -4.54 -4.36
C VAL A 475 6.47 -5.93 -4.32
N ALA A 476 6.28 -6.53 -5.50
CA ALA A 476 5.87 -7.91 -5.66
C ALA A 476 7.05 -8.73 -6.20
N GLU A 477 7.59 -9.64 -5.42
CA GLU A 477 8.71 -10.43 -5.90
C GLU A 477 8.71 -11.87 -5.43
N ARG A 478 9.33 -12.74 -6.24
CA ARG A 478 9.49 -14.19 -5.97
C ARG A 478 8.19 -14.93 -5.68
N ASN A 479 7.02 -14.41 -6.12
CA ASN A 479 5.76 -15.12 -6.01
C ASN A 479 5.68 -16.25 -7.06
N LEU A 480 5.02 -17.34 -6.72
CA LEU A 480 5.03 -18.56 -7.55
C LEU A 480 4.16 -18.44 -8.82
N LYS A 481 3.27 -17.45 -8.89
CA LYS A 481 2.50 -17.12 -10.09
C LYS A 481 2.70 -15.64 -10.44
N ALA A 482 1.66 -14.81 -10.33
CA ALA A 482 1.73 -13.44 -10.77
C ALA A 482 2.34 -12.48 -9.74
N GLY A 483 2.92 -11.38 -10.19
CA GLY A 483 3.36 -10.31 -9.31
C GLY A 483 2.23 -9.38 -8.90
N ILE A 484 1.71 -8.60 -9.84
CA ILE A 484 0.58 -7.69 -9.63
C ILE A 484 -0.49 -8.01 -10.66
N VAL A 485 -1.72 -8.21 -10.20
CA VAL A 485 -2.88 -8.51 -11.05
C VAL A 485 -3.98 -7.49 -10.78
N VAL A 486 -4.47 -6.87 -11.84
CA VAL A 486 -5.66 -6.02 -11.82
C VAL A 486 -6.67 -6.59 -12.80
N ASP A 487 -7.81 -7.04 -12.30
CA ASP A 487 -8.91 -7.58 -13.11
C ASP A 487 -9.52 -6.45 -13.97
N GLN A 488 -9.96 -6.78 -15.19
CA GLN A 488 -10.61 -5.85 -16.12
C GLN A 488 -11.85 -5.14 -15.53
N ARG A 489 -12.50 -5.71 -14.51
CA ARG A 489 -13.67 -5.16 -13.80
C ARG A 489 -13.32 -4.28 -12.60
N SER A 490 -12.02 -4.15 -12.32
CA SER A 490 -11.49 -3.38 -11.19
C SER A 490 -10.60 -2.23 -11.68
N LYS A 491 -10.19 -1.36 -10.76
CA LYS A 491 -9.31 -0.22 -11.07
C LYS A 491 -8.16 -0.12 -10.08
N ALA A 492 -6.96 0.10 -10.61
CA ALA A 492 -5.80 0.47 -9.81
C ALA A 492 -5.42 1.94 -10.13
N ILE A 493 -5.87 2.88 -9.30
CA ILE A 493 -5.69 4.32 -9.53
C ILE A 493 -5.46 5.05 -8.19
N PRO A 494 -4.35 5.75 -8.00
CA PRO A 494 -3.17 5.77 -8.88
C PRO A 494 -2.42 4.43 -8.90
N PHE A 495 -1.67 4.19 -9.98
CA PHE A 495 -0.74 3.08 -10.10
C PHE A 495 0.64 3.64 -10.43
N SER A 496 1.49 3.79 -9.42
CA SER A 496 2.79 4.46 -9.58
C SER A 496 3.91 3.81 -8.78
N SER A 497 5.10 3.81 -9.36
CA SER A 497 6.34 3.37 -8.72
C SER A 497 6.28 1.96 -8.10
N ASN A 498 5.40 1.09 -8.63
CA ASN A 498 5.33 -0.29 -8.19
C ASN A 498 6.40 -1.12 -8.91
N THR A 499 7.00 -2.04 -8.19
CA THR A 499 8.00 -2.98 -8.72
C THR A 499 7.44 -4.39 -8.68
N SER A 500 7.46 -5.06 -9.82
CA SER A 500 7.13 -6.49 -9.91
C SER A 500 8.25 -7.22 -10.62
N ARG A 501 8.90 -8.16 -9.93
CA ARG A 501 10.08 -8.83 -10.47
C ARG A 501 10.28 -10.23 -9.90
N ASN A 502 10.95 -11.07 -10.66
CA ASN A 502 11.33 -12.43 -10.24
C ASN A 502 10.14 -13.31 -9.84
N ASN A 503 8.91 -12.97 -10.27
CA ASN A 503 7.77 -13.85 -10.10
C ASN A 503 7.80 -14.93 -11.19
N VAL A 504 7.34 -16.14 -10.89
CA VAL A 504 7.41 -17.26 -11.85
C VAL A 504 6.47 -17.05 -13.03
N GLY A 505 5.27 -16.50 -12.77
CA GLY A 505 4.30 -16.14 -13.80
C GLY A 505 4.45 -14.68 -14.26
N GLU A 506 3.34 -14.08 -14.64
CA GLU A 506 3.31 -12.70 -15.15
C GLU A 506 3.77 -11.70 -14.08
N GLN A 507 4.70 -10.82 -14.45
CA GLN A 507 5.13 -9.78 -13.51
C GLN A 507 4.00 -8.78 -13.26
N LEU A 508 3.28 -8.40 -14.31
CA LEU A 508 2.20 -7.42 -14.27
C LEU A 508 1.09 -7.83 -15.24
N ASN A 509 -0.14 -7.95 -14.76
CA ASN A 509 -1.33 -8.17 -15.57
C ASN A 509 -2.42 -7.17 -15.14
N LEU A 510 -2.63 -6.13 -15.94
CA LEU A 510 -3.59 -5.05 -15.66
C LEU A 510 -4.97 -5.28 -16.28
N HIS A 511 -5.20 -6.40 -16.95
CA HIS A 511 -6.45 -6.73 -17.64
C HIS A 511 -6.81 -8.21 -17.48
N ALA A 512 -6.54 -8.78 -16.32
CA ALA A 512 -6.82 -10.18 -16.06
C ALA A 512 -8.31 -10.50 -16.17
N VAL A 513 -8.63 -11.63 -16.80
CA VAL A 513 -9.97 -12.22 -16.78
C VAL A 513 -9.94 -13.36 -15.77
N LEU A 514 -10.47 -13.14 -14.58
CA LEU A 514 -10.47 -14.13 -13.50
C LEU A 514 -11.87 -14.76 -13.33
N PRO A 515 -11.95 -16.06 -13.03
CA PRO A 515 -13.22 -16.71 -12.69
C PRO A 515 -13.87 -16.08 -11.45
N GLN A 516 -15.19 -16.02 -11.42
CA GLN A 516 -15.94 -15.46 -10.30
C GLN A 516 -15.72 -16.19 -8.97
N GLU A 517 -15.37 -17.47 -9.02
CA GLU A 517 -15.18 -18.33 -7.84
C GLU A 517 -14.01 -17.93 -6.92
N VAL A 518 -13.10 -17.09 -7.39
CA VAL A 518 -11.96 -16.56 -6.58
C VAL A 518 -12.39 -15.52 -5.53
N ILE A 519 -13.67 -15.11 -5.54
CA ILE A 519 -14.16 -13.89 -4.85
C ILE A 519 -15.24 -14.21 -3.79
N VAL A 520 -15.42 -15.45 -3.39
CA VAL A 520 -16.48 -15.81 -2.41
C VAL A 520 -16.08 -15.30 -1.02
N PRO A 521 -16.86 -14.40 -0.41
CA PRO A 521 -16.65 -14.04 0.99
C PRO A 521 -16.87 -15.26 1.89
N PRO A 522 -16.13 -15.38 3.00
CA PRO A 522 -16.40 -16.43 3.97
C PRO A 522 -17.83 -16.29 4.51
N PRO A 523 -18.48 -17.39 4.87
CA PRO A 523 -19.79 -17.33 5.49
C PRO A 523 -19.76 -16.48 6.75
N LEU A 524 -20.79 -15.67 6.95
CA LEU A 524 -20.98 -14.93 8.20
C LEU A 524 -21.07 -15.93 9.35
N LEU A 525 -20.07 -15.92 10.21
CA LEU A 525 -20.09 -16.75 11.41
C LEU A 525 -20.95 -16.06 12.47
N ASN A 526 -21.92 -16.78 12.98
CA ASN A 526 -22.51 -16.44 14.27
C ASN A 526 -21.44 -16.68 15.33
N ILE A 527 -20.81 -15.61 15.83
CA ILE A 527 -20.02 -15.71 17.05
C ILE A 527 -21.01 -15.86 18.18
N PRO A 528 -21.01 -17.02 18.88
CA PRO A 528 -21.89 -17.20 20.02
C PRO A 528 -21.62 -16.10 21.03
N ARG A 529 -22.67 -15.47 21.58
CA ARG A 529 -22.51 -14.55 22.70
C ARG A 529 -22.06 -15.36 23.91
N ASN A 530 -21.03 -14.91 24.62
CA ASN A 530 -20.70 -15.48 25.92
C ASN A 530 -21.86 -15.15 26.89
N GLU A 531 -22.89 -15.97 26.92
CA GLU A 531 -23.88 -15.87 27.98
C GLU A 531 -23.25 -16.33 29.30
N PRO A 532 -23.51 -15.67 30.42
CA PRO A 532 -22.97 -16.12 31.70
C PRO A 532 -23.46 -17.53 31.97
N VAL A 533 -22.54 -18.49 32.02
CA VAL A 533 -22.82 -19.82 32.56
C VAL A 533 -23.06 -19.65 34.04
N GLY A 534 -24.33 -19.57 34.45
CA GLY A 534 -24.60 -19.62 35.87
C GLY A 534 -25.84 -18.84 36.34
N ALA A 535 -26.97 -19.43 36.15
CA ALA A 535 -28.01 -19.55 37.16
C ALA A 535 -28.79 -20.82 36.83
N ALA A 536 -28.14 -21.98 37.01
CA ALA A 536 -28.89 -23.20 37.16
C ALA A 536 -29.72 -23.06 38.44
N GLY A 537 -31.04 -22.84 38.28
CA GLY A 537 -31.98 -22.86 39.35
C GLY A 537 -31.81 -24.16 40.16
N GLY A 538 -31.69 -24.01 41.46
CA GLY A 538 -31.79 -25.14 42.37
C GLY A 538 -33.14 -25.80 42.23
N PRO A 539 -33.23 -27.09 42.43
CA PRO A 539 -34.49 -27.82 42.40
C PRO A 539 -35.36 -27.35 43.59
N GLU A 540 -36.63 -27.08 43.32
CA GLU A 540 -37.67 -27.16 44.33
C GLU A 540 -37.80 -28.57 44.87
#